data_83ee8d1e8b49e8ce6483b6c627f34d70
#
_entry.id   83ee8d1e8b49e8ce6483b6c627f34d70
#
_cell.length_a   1.000
_cell.length_b   1.000
_cell.length_c   1.000
_cell.angle_alpha   90.00
_cell.angle_beta   90.00
_cell.angle_gamma   90.00
#
_symmetry.space_group_name_H-M   'P 1'
#
loop_
_entity.id
_entity.type
_entity.pdbx_description
1 polymer ?
#
loop_
_entity_poly.entity_id
_entity_poly.type
_entity_poly.pdbx_seq_one_letter_code
_entity_poly.pdbx_strand_id
1 'polypeptide(L)'
;MEQLQNITFTHRYWILLLPLALMTADIVTGWIQASINNTWDSTKMRVGLFRKSGELLVVIVAYVIYAAISLPVDVPAFVASYIVIMEVISVFENLDQAGIPVPHWITRKLKKVADDLTEDEEKEVENDNT
;
A
#
# COMPACT_ATOMS: atom_id res chain seq x y z
N MET A 1 30.16 -9.97 7.90
CA MET A 1 29.90 -8.95 6.85
C MET A 1 28.97 -9.48 5.76
N GLU A 2 29.24 -10.64 5.20
CA GLU A 2 28.38 -11.27 4.16
C GLU A 2 26.94 -11.53 4.63
N GLN A 3 26.74 -11.93 5.89
CA GLN A 3 25.40 -12.14 6.44
C GLN A 3 24.60 -10.84 6.60
N LEU A 4 25.23 -9.73 6.92
CA LEU A 4 24.58 -8.42 7.01
C LEU A 4 24.18 -7.87 5.63
N GLN A 5 24.98 -8.13 4.60
CA GLN A 5 24.63 -7.80 3.22
C GLN A 5 23.46 -8.63 2.71
N ASN A 6 23.40 -9.92 3.06
CA ASN A 6 22.29 -10.79 2.70
C ASN A 6 20.97 -10.37 3.39
N ILE A 7 21.01 -9.95 4.66
CA ILE A 7 19.83 -9.46 5.38
C ILE A 7 19.32 -8.16 4.80
N THR A 8 20.20 -7.21 4.46
CA THR A 8 19.82 -5.94 3.84
C THR A 8 19.28 -6.13 2.43
N PHE A 9 19.84 -7.06 1.67
CA PHE A 9 19.39 -7.35 0.32
C PHE A 9 18.04 -8.06 0.30
N THR A 10 17.83 -9.02 1.16
CA THR A 10 16.55 -9.72 1.35
C THR A 10 15.46 -8.76 1.85
N HIS A 11 15.80 -7.84 2.75
CA HIS A 11 14.85 -6.85 3.27
C HIS A 11 14.35 -5.88 2.18
N ARG A 12 15.20 -5.51 1.22
CA ARG A 12 14.81 -4.62 0.10
C ARG A 12 13.84 -5.26 -0.88
N TYR A 13 13.92 -6.54 -1.15
CA TYR A 13 12.95 -7.22 -1.99
C TYR A 13 11.54 -7.21 -1.39
N TRP A 14 11.42 -7.33 -0.07
CA TRP A 14 10.12 -7.29 0.60
C TRP A 14 9.39 -5.96 0.42
N ILE A 15 10.10 -4.86 0.29
CA ILE A 15 9.51 -3.53 0.06
C ILE A 15 8.76 -3.46 -1.28
N LEU A 16 9.18 -4.21 -2.27
CA LEU A 16 8.47 -4.31 -3.56
C LEU A 16 7.48 -5.48 -3.59
N LEU A 17 7.86 -6.62 -3.05
CA LEU A 17 7.04 -7.84 -3.11
C LEU A 17 5.80 -7.74 -2.24
N LEU A 18 5.87 -7.14 -1.07
CA LEU A 18 4.74 -7.06 -0.15
C LEU A 18 3.60 -6.17 -0.69
N PRO A 19 3.84 -4.94 -1.17
CA PRO A 19 2.81 -4.17 -1.87
C PRO A 19 2.23 -4.91 -3.07
N LEU A 20 3.06 -5.53 -3.89
CA LEU A 20 2.62 -6.27 -5.06
C LEU A 20 1.71 -7.46 -4.70
N ALA A 21 2.08 -8.22 -3.67
CA ALA A 21 1.27 -9.34 -3.19
C ALA A 21 -0.10 -8.86 -2.66
N LEU A 22 -0.13 -7.78 -1.90
CA LEU A 22 -1.37 -7.21 -1.36
C LEU A 22 -2.23 -6.55 -2.44
N MET A 23 -1.63 -5.88 -3.42
CA MET A 23 -2.35 -5.37 -4.60
C MET A 23 -3.02 -6.52 -5.37
N THR A 24 -2.33 -7.65 -5.51
CA THR A 24 -2.90 -8.83 -6.14
C THR A 24 -4.05 -9.40 -5.30
N ALA A 25 -3.90 -9.49 -3.98
CA ALA A 25 -4.95 -9.94 -3.09
C ALA A 25 -6.18 -9.01 -3.12
N ASP A 26 -5.98 -7.70 -3.21
CA ASP A 26 -7.08 -6.74 -3.34
C ASP A 26 -7.84 -6.91 -4.65
N ILE A 27 -7.14 -7.10 -5.77
CA ILE A 27 -7.78 -7.39 -7.07
C ILE A 27 -8.60 -8.68 -6.99
N VAL A 28 -8.05 -9.73 -6.43
CA VAL A 28 -8.73 -11.04 -6.30
C VAL A 28 -9.96 -10.92 -5.39
N THR A 29 -9.82 -10.28 -4.25
CA THR A 29 -10.95 -10.09 -3.32
C THR A 29 -12.03 -9.16 -3.90
N GLY A 30 -11.64 -8.15 -4.68
CA GLY A 30 -12.57 -7.32 -5.44
C GLY A 30 -13.36 -8.11 -6.48
N TRP A 31 -12.72 -9.05 -7.17
CA TRP A 31 -13.41 -9.97 -8.10
C TRP A 31 -14.35 -10.93 -7.39
N ILE A 32 -13.95 -11.47 -6.25
CA ILE A 32 -14.81 -12.32 -5.42
C ILE A 32 -16.06 -11.56 -4.98
N GLN A 33 -15.87 -10.36 -4.47
CA GLN A 33 -16.96 -9.48 -4.02
C GLN A 33 -17.92 -9.15 -5.19
N ALA A 34 -17.38 -8.76 -6.35
CA ALA A 34 -18.18 -8.46 -7.53
C ALA A 34 -18.94 -9.69 -8.06
N SER A 35 -18.37 -10.89 -7.95
CA SER A 35 -19.00 -12.15 -8.34
C SER A 35 -20.16 -12.49 -7.40
N ILE A 36 -19.96 -12.39 -6.09
CA ILE A 36 -20.98 -12.71 -5.09
C ILE A 36 -22.15 -11.73 -5.18
N ASN A 37 -21.87 -10.43 -5.33
CA ASN A 37 -22.89 -9.39 -5.36
C ASN A 37 -23.46 -9.13 -6.76
N ASN A 38 -22.94 -9.81 -7.78
CA ASN A 38 -23.33 -9.63 -9.18
C ASN A 38 -23.17 -8.16 -9.67
N THR A 39 -22.09 -7.52 -9.24
CA THR A 39 -21.80 -6.10 -9.50
C THR A 39 -20.61 -5.91 -10.45
N TRP A 40 -20.44 -6.80 -11.42
CA TRP A 40 -19.35 -6.72 -12.39
C TRP A 40 -19.39 -5.43 -13.21
N ASP A 41 -18.32 -4.67 -13.16
CA ASP A 41 -18.14 -3.45 -13.94
C ASP A 41 -16.71 -3.41 -14.50
N SER A 42 -16.58 -3.67 -15.79
CA SER A 42 -15.29 -3.69 -16.47
C SER A 42 -14.56 -2.34 -16.45
N THR A 43 -15.32 -1.24 -16.42
CA THR A 43 -14.73 0.10 -16.32
C THR A 43 -14.13 0.34 -14.95
N LYS A 44 -14.83 0.00 -13.87
CA LYS A 44 -14.30 0.09 -12.51
C LYS A 44 -13.07 -0.78 -12.32
N MET A 45 -13.08 -2.00 -12.85
CA MET A 45 -11.95 -2.93 -12.79
C MET A 45 -10.72 -2.36 -13.51
N ARG A 46 -10.90 -1.80 -14.69
CA ARG A 46 -9.82 -1.17 -15.46
C ARG A 46 -9.25 0.04 -14.75
N VAL A 47 -10.10 0.94 -14.23
CA VAL A 47 -9.68 2.12 -13.47
C VAL A 47 -8.91 1.71 -12.20
N GLY A 48 -9.38 0.68 -11.50
CA GLY A 48 -8.69 0.12 -10.33
C GLY A 48 -7.29 -0.40 -10.69
N LEU A 49 -7.17 -1.12 -11.80
CA LEU A 49 -5.88 -1.63 -12.27
C LEU A 49 -4.90 -0.52 -12.63
N PHE A 50 -5.37 0.54 -13.31
CA PHE A 50 -4.55 1.72 -13.61
C PHE A 50 -4.09 2.45 -12.34
N ARG A 51 -4.97 2.59 -11.35
CA ARG A 51 -4.60 3.18 -10.05
C ARG A 51 -3.47 2.39 -9.39
N LYS A 52 -3.58 1.07 -9.31
CA LYS A 52 -2.55 0.20 -8.72
C LYS A 52 -1.23 0.26 -9.49
N SER A 53 -1.29 0.37 -10.81
CA SER A 53 -0.09 0.61 -11.62
C SER A 53 0.57 1.94 -11.27
N GLY A 54 -0.21 2.98 -11.01
CA GLY A 54 0.27 4.29 -10.54
C GLY A 54 0.92 4.19 -9.15
N GLU A 55 0.32 3.48 -8.22
CA GLU A 55 0.88 3.25 -6.88
C GLU A 55 2.21 2.50 -6.94
N LEU A 56 2.33 1.50 -7.81
CA LEU A 56 3.59 0.80 -8.04
C LEU A 56 4.67 1.73 -8.62
N LEU A 57 4.30 2.63 -9.53
CA LEU A 57 5.22 3.65 -10.05
C LEU A 57 5.71 4.59 -8.95
N VAL A 58 4.87 4.98 -8.00
CA VAL A 58 5.27 5.81 -6.85
C VAL A 58 6.36 5.10 -6.03
N VAL A 59 6.23 3.81 -5.78
CA VAL A 59 7.27 3.02 -5.09
C VAL A 59 8.57 3.01 -5.88
N ILE A 60 8.51 2.81 -7.19
CA ILE A 60 9.69 2.81 -8.07
C ILE A 60 10.38 4.19 -8.05
N VAL A 61 9.61 5.27 -8.17
CA VAL A 61 10.13 6.64 -8.12
C VAL A 61 10.77 6.93 -6.75
N ALA A 62 10.14 6.49 -5.66
CA ALA A 62 10.72 6.60 -4.32
C ALA A 62 12.07 5.91 -4.20
N TYR A 63 12.24 4.75 -4.82
CA TYR A 63 13.54 4.07 -4.91
C TYR A 63 14.58 4.87 -5.70
N VAL A 64 14.18 5.43 -6.84
CA VAL A 64 15.08 6.25 -7.67
C VAL A 64 15.55 7.49 -6.90
N ILE A 65 14.64 8.17 -6.22
CA ILE A 65 14.99 9.34 -5.39
C ILE A 65 15.93 8.93 -4.26
N TYR A 66 15.64 7.85 -3.55
CA TYR A 66 16.47 7.36 -2.46
C TYR A 66 17.88 6.97 -2.92
N ALA A 67 17.99 6.38 -4.12
CA ALA A 67 19.28 6.02 -4.71
C ALA A 67 20.08 7.24 -5.22
N ALA A 68 19.38 8.28 -5.69
CA ALA A 68 20.00 9.48 -6.26
C ALA A 68 20.40 10.52 -5.20
N ILE A 69 19.67 10.59 -4.10
CA ILE A 69 19.82 11.60 -3.04
C ILE A 69 19.96 10.88 -1.71
N SER A 70 21.01 11.22 -0.94
CA SER A 70 21.20 10.71 0.42
C SER A 70 20.19 11.37 1.37
N LEU A 71 19.02 10.75 1.53
CA LEU A 71 18.00 11.19 2.46
C LEU A 71 18.18 10.51 3.83
N PRO A 72 17.89 11.22 4.93
CA PRO A 72 17.98 10.65 6.28
C PRO A 72 16.87 9.64 6.60
N VAL A 73 15.84 9.58 5.76
CA VAL A 73 14.67 8.71 5.91
C VAL A 73 14.60 7.71 4.77
N ASP A 74 14.24 6.47 5.09
CA ASP A 74 14.00 5.42 4.10
C ASP A 74 12.64 5.64 3.41
N VAL A 75 12.62 6.57 2.45
CA VAL A 75 11.40 6.95 1.70
C VAL A 75 10.72 5.75 1.02
N PRO A 76 11.44 4.82 0.37
CA PRO A 76 10.80 3.63 -0.21
C PRO A 76 10.08 2.76 0.83
N ALA A 77 10.68 2.55 2.00
CA ALA A 77 10.05 1.77 3.07
C ALA A 77 8.81 2.47 3.62
N PHE A 78 8.84 3.78 3.76
CA PHE A 78 7.70 4.58 4.21
C PHE A 78 6.53 4.50 3.22
N VAL A 79 6.78 4.76 1.94
CA VAL A 79 5.77 4.70 0.86
C VAL A 79 5.20 3.29 0.73
N ALA A 80 6.04 2.26 0.74
CA ALA A 80 5.62 0.87 0.67
C ALA A 80 4.74 0.47 1.87
N SER A 81 5.10 0.91 3.07
CA SER A 81 4.32 0.65 4.29
C SER A 81 2.93 1.29 4.22
N TYR A 82 2.85 2.53 3.74
CA TYR A 82 1.57 3.20 3.54
C TYR A 82 0.68 2.46 2.54
N ILE A 83 1.23 2.08 1.39
CA ILE A 83 0.51 1.31 0.37
C ILE A 83 0.03 -0.03 0.94
N VAL A 84 0.89 -0.75 1.66
CA VAL A 84 0.53 -2.02 2.32
C VAL A 84 -0.68 -1.85 3.24
N ILE A 85 -0.70 -0.82 4.07
CA ILE A 85 -1.81 -0.53 4.98
C ILE A 85 -3.10 -0.28 4.18
N MET A 86 -3.03 0.53 3.13
CA MET A 86 -4.19 0.83 2.29
C MET A 86 -4.71 -0.40 1.55
N GLU A 87 -3.83 -1.26 1.06
CA GLU A 87 -4.21 -2.51 0.39
C GLU A 87 -4.87 -3.51 1.36
N VAL A 88 -4.36 -3.64 2.59
CA VAL A 88 -4.97 -4.48 3.62
C VAL A 88 -6.37 -3.99 3.97
N ILE A 89 -6.57 -2.68 4.10
CA ILE A 89 -7.89 -2.09 4.33
C ILE A 89 -8.83 -2.44 3.18
N SER A 90 -8.40 -2.26 1.94
CA SER A 90 -9.18 -2.60 0.73
C SER A 90 -9.56 -4.08 0.68
N VAL A 91 -8.63 -4.98 0.96
CA VAL A 91 -8.89 -6.43 1.04
C VAL A 91 -9.98 -6.73 2.06
N PHE A 92 -9.90 -6.15 3.25
CA PHE A 92 -10.91 -6.36 4.30
C PHE A 92 -12.27 -5.78 3.92
N GLU A 93 -12.30 -4.61 3.29
CA GLU A 93 -13.55 -4.01 2.79
C GLU A 93 -14.20 -4.88 1.71
N ASN A 94 -13.42 -5.42 0.77
CA ASN A 94 -13.93 -6.34 -0.24
C ASN A 94 -14.51 -7.62 0.37
N LEU A 95 -13.82 -8.20 1.35
CA LEU A 95 -14.28 -9.40 2.06
C LEU A 95 -15.57 -9.13 2.87
N ASP A 96 -15.63 -7.99 3.55
CA ASP A 96 -16.83 -7.57 4.29
C ASP A 96 -18.04 -7.40 3.35
N GLN A 97 -17.85 -6.72 2.23
CA GLN A 97 -18.90 -6.56 1.20
C GLN A 97 -19.31 -7.89 0.55
N ALA A 98 -18.43 -8.87 0.53
CA ALA A 98 -18.72 -10.23 0.07
C ALA A 98 -19.49 -11.08 1.12
N GLY A 99 -19.74 -10.53 2.30
CA GLY A 99 -20.41 -11.23 3.40
C GLY A 99 -19.48 -12.14 4.22
N ILE A 100 -18.17 -12.03 4.04
CA ILE A 100 -17.18 -12.78 4.81
C ILE A 100 -16.90 -12.01 6.11
N PRO A 101 -17.02 -12.62 7.29
CA PRO A 101 -16.82 -11.91 8.56
C PRO A 101 -15.38 -11.44 8.70
N VAL A 102 -15.22 -10.14 8.92
CA VAL A 102 -13.91 -9.48 9.09
C VAL A 102 -13.90 -8.77 10.45
N PRO A 103 -12.79 -8.82 11.21
CA PRO A 103 -12.69 -8.10 12.47
C PRO A 103 -12.55 -6.58 12.23
N HIS A 104 -13.65 -5.85 12.29
CA HIS A 104 -13.74 -4.42 12.03
C HIS A 104 -12.81 -3.55 12.91
N TRP A 105 -12.40 -4.05 14.09
CA TRP A 105 -11.47 -3.33 14.94
C TRP A 105 -10.06 -3.22 14.31
N ILE A 106 -9.65 -4.22 13.53
CA ILE A 106 -8.38 -4.18 12.79
C ILE A 106 -8.45 -3.10 11.71
N THR A 107 -9.52 -3.08 10.92
CA THR A 107 -9.73 -2.07 9.87
C THR A 107 -9.73 -0.66 10.44
N ARG A 108 -10.39 -0.44 11.56
CA ARG A 108 -10.40 0.86 12.25
C ARG A 108 -9.02 1.30 12.71
N LYS A 109 -8.22 0.38 13.28
CA LYS A 109 -6.85 0.69 13.70
C LYS A 109 -5.95 1.02 12.51
N LEU A 110 -6.06 0.26 11.43
CA LEU A 110 -5.28 0.49 10.21
C LEU A 110 -5.63 1.84 9.56
N LYS A 111 -6.92 2.20 9.49
CA LYS A 111 -7.37 3.52 9.01
C LYS A 111 -6.78 4.64 9.85
N LYS A 112 -6.79 4.51 11.16
CA LYS A 112 -6.19 5.50 12.07
C LYS A 112 -4.69 5.65 11.82
N VAL A 113 -3.95 4.56 11.67
CA VAL A 113 -2.51 4.61 11.35
C VAL A 113 -2.26 5.29 10.01
N ALA A 114 -3.07 5.01 8.98
CA ALA A 114 -2.96 5.66 7.68
C ALA A 114 -3.22 7.18 7.78
N ASP A 115 -4.23 7.60 8.53
CA ASP A 115 -4.57 9.00 8.75
C ASP A 115 -3.45 9.72 9.52
N ASP A 116 -2.93 9.11 10.59
CA ASP A 116 -1.83 9.67 11.38
C ASP A 116 -0.57 9.88 10.52
N LEU A 117 -0.26 8.96 9.61
CA LEU A 117 0.88 9.08 8.68
C LEU A 117 0.72 10.27 7.71
N THR A 118 -0.48 10.51 7.22
CA THR A 118 -0.75 11.64 6.30
C THR A 118 -0.78 12.99 7.01
N GLU A 119 -1.28 13.06 8.24
CA GLU A 119 -1.29 14.29 9.04
C GLU A 119 0.13 14.74 9.44
N ASP A 120 1.02 13.80 9.73
CA ASP A 120 2.42 14.11 10.04
C ASP A 120 3.15 14.70 8.81
N GLU A 121 2.88 14.21 7.61
CA GLU A 121 3.41 14.78 6.36
C GLU A 121 2.92 16.23 6.14
N GLU A 122 1.65 16.51 6.36
CA GLU A 122 1.08 17.85 6.18
C GLU A 122 1.71 18.86 7.16
N LYS A 123 1.96 18.47 8.40
CA LYS A 123 2.60 19.31 9.42
C LYS A 123 4.07 19.60 9.12
N GLU A 124 4.80 18.63 8.57
CA GLU A 124 6.20 18.83 8.16
C GLU A 124 6.30 19.82 6.99
N VAL A 125 5.42 19.71 6.00
CA VAL A 125 5.36 20.63 4.85
C VAL A 125 4.97 22.05 5.28
N GLU A 126 4.06 22.22 6.22
CA GLU A 126 3.64 23.53 6.73
C GLU A 126 4.75 24.21 7.52
N ASN A 127 5.53 23.47 8.32
CA ASN A 127 6.67 24.00 9.06
C ASN A 127 7.85 24.40 8.16
N ASP A 128 8.04 23.75 7.03
CA ASP A 128 9.15 24.07 6.10
C ASP A 128 8.86 25.32 5.25
N ASN A 129 7.59 25.75 5.17
CA ASN A 129 7.14 26.95 4.44
C ASN A 129 6.99 28.21 5.32
N THR A 130 7.33 28.14 6.60
CA THR A 130 7.39 29.30 7.53
C THR A 130 8.81 29.62 7.92
#